data_85b9f97d5cff795d42de41d19128729c
#
_entry.id   85b9f97d5cff795d42de41d19128729c
#
_cell.length_a   1.000
_cell.length_b   1.000
_cell.length_c   1.000
_cell.angle_alpha   90.00
_cell.angle_beta   90.00
_cell.angle_gamma   90.00
#
_symmetry.space_group_name_H-M   'P 1'
#
loop_
_entity.id
_entity.type
_entity.pdbx_description
1 polymer ?
#
loop_
_entity_poly.entity_id
_entity_poly.type
_entity_poly.pdbx_seq_one_letter_code
_entity_poly.pdbx_strand_id
1 'polypeptide(L)'
;MEDMVKPLKNIYILTDFRIQGYYSKLLAKEILKERGHPNGIFISSNDVNTDSLLHMVPTFRDSSAIFLSSWFTTGLGFNYSVNYTYSQISKSSKLPVFGVVGEAIEDGVFTGGYFMPQNFWGEQAVKLIEQVDKLGSAKHIEPSIYRDSVFHVNWKNASERSIKRSSIPKKSVIYARPLDFLRKFKEEIIIVGSIFIILLIAAILVFRSYLQVRASRIRLMDSEDNLFKALRKSQESDRLKSAFLANMSHEIRTPLNSILGFSELL
;
A
#
# COMPACT_ATOMS: atom_id res chain seq x y z
N MET A 1 -23.96 6.20 15.88
CA MET A 1 -24.49 6.19 14.49
C MET A 1 -24.99 7.56 14.08
N GLU A 2 -25.85 8.22 14.86
CA GLU A 2 -26.45 9.52 14.53
C GLU A 2 -25.43 10.62 14.21
N ASP A 3 -24.30 10.65 14.91
CA ASP A 3 -23.25 11.63 14.63
C ASP A 3 -22.45 11.29 13.35
N MET A 4 -22.37 10.04 13.00
CA MET A 4 -21.60 9.54 11.85
C MET A 4 -22.39 9.57 10.55
N VAL A 5 -23.69 9.40 10.61
CA VAL A 5 -24.61 9.36 9.45
C VAL A 5 -25.60 10.50 9.58
N LYS A 6 -25.40 11.58 8.84
CA LYS A 6 -26.27 12.77 8.91
C LYS A 6 -26.81 13.13 7.52
N PRO A 7 -28.13 13.27 7.41
CA PRO A 7 -29.18 12.99 8.39
C PRO A 7 -29.47 11.48 8.48
N LEU A 8 -29.58 10.94 9.70
CA LEU A 8 -30.01 9.56 9.90
C LEU A 8 -31.53 9.51 10.08
N LYS A 9 -32.25 8.94 9.10
CA LYS A 9 -33.71 8.86 9.12
C LYS A 9 -34.21 7.49 9.54
N ASN A 10 -33.54 6.44 9.12
CA ASN A 10 -33.95 5.06 9.42
C ASN A 10 -32.74 4.23 9.88
N ILE A 11 -33.01 3.22 10.70
CA ILE A 11 -32.06 2.16 11.05
C ILE A 11 -32.70 0.82 10.67
N TYR A 12 -32.08 0.11 9.76
CA TYR A 12 -32.43 -1.28 9.46
C TYR A 12 -31.73 -2.18 10.47
N ILE A 13 -32.52 -2.86 11.31
CA ILE A 13 -32.03 -3.72 12.39
C ILE A 13 -32.20 -5.16 11.95
N LEU A 14 -31.07 -5.80 11.66
CA LEU A 14 -31.03 -7.18 11.18
C LEU A 14 -30.77 -8.11 12.37
N THR A 15 -31.68 -9.03 12.61
CA THR A 15 -31.60 -10.00 13.73
C THR A 15 -31.99 -11.39 13.26
N ASP A 16 -31.41 -12.41 13.85
CA ASP A 16 -31.95 -13.77 13.71
C ASP A 16 -33.06 -14.08 14.74
N PHE A 17 -33.68 -15.21 14.59
CA PHE A 17 -34.78 -15.65 15.48
C PHE A 17 -34.30 -16.31 16.76
N ARG A 18 -32.98 -16.50 16.96
CA ARG A 18 -32.42 -17.09 18.17
C ARG A 18 -32.51 -16.15 19.36
N ILE A 19 -32.27 -16.69 20.54
CA ILE A 19 -32.37 -15.99 21.83
C ILE A 19 -31.59 -14.63 21.75
N GLN A 20 -30.39 -14.64 21.25
CA GLN A 20 -29.57 -13.41 21.11
C GLN A 20 -30.24 -12.36 20.22
N GLY A 21 -30.73 -12.77 19.05
CA GLY A 21 -31.40 -11.85 18.10
C GLY A 21 -32.72 -11.33 18.69
N TYR A 22 -33.48 -12.18 19.40
CA TYR A 22 -34.69 -11.79 20.08
C TYR A 22 -34.47 -10.70 21.14
N TYR A 23 -33.50 -10.87 22.04
CA TYR A 23 -33.18 -9.89 23.06
C TYR A 23 -32.56 -8.60 22.45
N SER A 24 -31.73 -8.71 21.43
CA SER A 24 -31.20 -7.55 20.70
C SER A 24 -32.32 -6.73 20.06
N LYS A 25 -33.36 -7.40 19.51
CA LYS A 25 -34.54 -6.75 18.94
C LYS A 25 -35.34 -6.00 20.00
N LEU A 26 -35.55 -6.62 21.16
CA LEU A 26 -36.25 -5.97 22.27
C LEU A 26 -35.52 -4.74 22.78
N LEU A 27 -34.23 -4.87 23.06
CA LEU A 27 -33.38 -3.77 23.52
C LEU A 27 -33.33 -2.63 22.52
N ALA A 28 -33.18 -2.95 21.22
CA ALA A 28 -33.18 -1.94 20.17
C ALA A 28 -34.52 -1.18 20.08
N LYS A 29 -35.66 -1.87 20.26
CA LYS A 29 -36.98 -1.22 20.32
C LYS A 29 -37.11 -0.27 21.50
N GLU A 30 -36.64 -0.67 22.67
CA GLU A 30 -36.67 0.15 23.88
C GLU A 30 -35.81 1.43 23.71
N ILE A 31 -34.56 1.27 23.27
CA ILE A 31 -33.63 2.41 23.03
C ILE A 31 -34.21 3.37 22.00
N LEU A 32 -34.77 2.89 20.89
CA LEU A 32 -35.34 3.74 19.85
C LEU A 32 -36.58 4.50 20.36
N LYS A 33 -37.40 3.84 21.19
CA LYS A 33 -38.57 4.47 21.82
C LYS A 33 -38.17 5.57 22.82
N GLU A 34 -37.19 5.32 23.66
CA GLU A 34 -36.69 6.31 24.64
C GLU A 34 -36.09 7.56 23.97
N ARG A 35 -35.35 7.35 22.87
CA ARG A 35 -34.70 8.44 22.16
C ARG A 35 -35.61 9.24 21.21
N GLY A 36 -36.81 8.71 20.93
CA GLY A 36 -37.73 9.34 19.96
C GLY A 36 -37.19 9.35 18.53
N HIS A 37 -36.21 8.54 18.19
CA HIS A 37 -35.40 8.58 17.00
C HIS A 37 -35.11 7.19 16.49
N PRO A 38 -34.60 7.17 15.30
CA PRO A 38 -35.24 7.25 14.02
C PRO A 38 -36.15 6.05 13.81
N ASN A 39 -36.81 5.97 12.65
CA ASN A 39 -37.66 4.79 12.35
C ASN A 39 -36.82 3.51 12.33
N GLY A 40 -37.00 2.66 13.34
CA GLY A 40 -36.40 1.33 13.38
C GLY A 40 -37.17 0.37 12.49
N ILE A 41 -36.51 -0.13 11.46
CA ILE A 41 -37.06 -1.15 10.55
C ILE A 41 -36.43 -2.49 10.91
N PHE A 42 -37.22 -3.37 11.50
CA PHE A 42 -36.75 -4.66 12.00
C PHE A 42 -36.96 -5.75 10.95
N ILE A 43 -35.86 -6.43 10.61
CA ILE A 43 -35.86 -7.56 9.65
C ILE A 43 -35.29 -8.76 10.39
N SER A 44 -36.06 -9.84 10.44
CA SER A 44 -35.68 -11.07 11.12
C SER A 44 -35.44 -12.20 10.14
N SER A 45 -34.48 -13.06 10.43
CA SER A 45 -34.24 -14.28 9.64
C SER A 45 -35.38 -15.30 9.74
N ASN A 46 -36.35 -15.08 10.62
CA ASN A 46 -37.60 -15.84 10.67
C ASN A 46 -38.55 -15.43 9.51
N ASP A 47 -38.52 -14.17 9.16
CA ASP A 47 -39.46 -13.60 8.21
C ASP A 47 -38.87 -13.52 6.77
N VAL A 48 -37.54 -13.41 6.67
CA VAL A 48 -36.81 -13.24 5.41
C VAL A 48 -35.60 -14.17 5.38
N ASN A 49 -35.44 -14.96 4.33
CA ASN A 49 -34.24 -15.76 4.15
C ASN A 49 -33.03 -14.90 3.71
N THR A 50 -31.83 -15.45 3.79
CA THR A 50 -30.58 -14.72 3.48
C THR A 50 -30.53 -14.20 2.04
N ASP A 51 -30.96 -15.00 1.07
CA ASP A 51 -30.93 -14.61 -0.34
C ASP A 51 -31.90 -13.44 -0.61
N SER A 52 -33.10 -13.51 -0.06
CA SER A 52 -34.07 -12.42 -0.14
C SER A 52 -33.54 -11.16 0.57
N LEU A 53 -32.89 -11.29 1.71
CA LEU A 53 -32.26 -10.16 2.39
C LEU A 53 -31.20 -9.52 1.50
N LEU A 54 -30.31 -10.30 0.88
CA LEU A 54 -29.26 -9.77 0.01
C LEU A 54 -29.81 -9.03 -1.22
N HIS A 55 -30.97 -9.47 -1.74
CA HIS A 55 -31.70 -8.74 -2.79
C HIS A 55 -32.35 -7.44 -2.27
N MET A 56 -32.78 -7.41 -1.01
CA MET A 56 -33.41 -6.22 -0.41
C MET A 56 -32.39 -5.15 0.00
N VAL A 57 -31.20 -5.54 0.47
CA VAL A 57 -30.18 -4.61 1.01
C VAL A 57 -29.83 -3.46 0.07
N PRO A 58 -29.63 -3.67 -1.27
CA PRO A 58 -29.37 -2.58 -2.22
C PRO A 58 -30.52 -1.57 -2.37
N THR A 59 -31.75 -1.96 -1.99
CA THR A 59 -32.96 -1.13 -2.12
C THR A 59 -33.26 -0.32 -0.85
N PHE A 60 -32.47 -0.48 0.18
CA PHE A 60 -32.67 0.26 1.42
C PHE A 60 -32.51 1.77 1.19
N ARG A 61 -33.37 2.56 1.86
CA ARG A 61 -33.45 4.01 1.68
C ARG A 61 -32.16 4.72 2.06
N ASP A 62 -31.78 5.72 1.29
CA ASP A 62 -30.70 6.62 1.64
C ASP A 62 -30.95 7.33 2.98
N SER A 63 -29.91 7.92 3.54
CA SER A 63 -29.95 8.52 4.89
C SER A 63 -30.32 7.52 5.99
N SER A 64 -29.86 6.29 5.83
CA SER A 64 -30.09 5.18 6.75
C SER A 64 -28.79 4.50 7.14
N ALA A 65 -28.86 3.68 8.18
CA ALA A 65 -27.77 2.79 8.59
C ALA A 65 -28.30 1.37 8.78
N ILE A 66 -27.45 0.39 8.65
CA ILE A 66 -27.74 -0.98 8.99
C ILE A 66 -27.09 -1.29 10.33
N PHE A 67 -27.88 -1.81 11.26
CA PHE A 67 -27.40 -2.40 12.49
C PHE A 67 -27.57 -3.92 12.44
N LEU A 68 -26.45 -4.61 12.30
CA LEU A 68 -26.39 -6.06 12.21
C LEU A 68 -26.06 -6.64 13.59
N SER A 69 -27.07 -7.11 14.28
CA SER A 69 -26.92 -7.73 15.60
C SER A 69 -26.52 -9.19 15.49
N SER A 70 -27.25 -9.95 14.69
CA SER A 70 -27.02 -11.37 14.48
C SER A 70 -27.71 -11.81 13.19
N TRP A 71 -27.08 -12.70 12.43
CA TRP A 71 -27.68 -13.33 11.25
C TRP A 71 -26.95 -14.64 10.95
N PHE A 72 -27.18 -15.66 11.82
CA PHE A 72 -26.45 -16.91 11.75
C PHE A 72 -27.25 -18.03 11.10
N THR A 73 -28.57 -17.98 11.23
CA THR A 73 -29.45 -19.07 10.82
C THR A 73 -30.60 -18.52 9.99
N THR A 74 -30.91 -19.17 8.89
CA THR A 74 -32.15 -18.91 8.14
C THR A 74 -33.34 -19.58 8.84
N GLY A 75 -34.57 -19.12 8.56
CA GLY A 75 -35.79 -19.73 9.01
C GLY A 75 -35.94 -21.21 8.59
N LEU A 76 -35.15 -21.66 7.61
CA LEU A 76 -35.08 -23.07 7.18
C LEU A 76 -34.03 -23.89 7.94
N GLY A 77 -33.36 -23.33 8.96
CA GLY A 77 -32.35 -24.02 9.77
C GLY A 77 -30.96 -24.13 9.15
N PHE A 78 -30.71 -23.54 7.98
CA PHE A 78 -29.38 -23.53 7.38
C PHE A 78 -28.49 -22.53 8.12
N ASN A 79 -27.34 -22.98 8.57
CA ASN A 79 -26.29 -22.15 9.14
C ASN A 79 -25.31 -21.71 8.05
N TYR A 80 -25.18 -20.41 7.88
CA TYR A 80 -24.10 -19.84 7.06
C TYR A 80 -22.90 -19.47 7.93
N SER A 81 -21.71 -19.49 7.36
CA SER A 81 -20.56 -18.88 8.01
C SER A 81 -20.86 -17.41 8.29
N VAL A 82 -20.71 -16.99 9.53
CA VAL A 82 -20.95 -15.61 9.98
C VAL A 82 -20.21 -14.61 9.12
N ASN A 83 -18.93 -14.85 8.92
CA ASN A 83 -18.06 -13.97 8.13
C ASN A 83 -18.52 -13.86 6.66
N TYR A 84 -18.99 -14.95 6.08
CA TYR A 84 -19.50 -14.94 4.71
C TYR A 84 -20.76 -14.08 4.61
N THR A 85 -21.79 -14.37 5.42
CA THR A 85 -23.07 -13.65 5.36
C THR A 85 -22.90 -12.16 5.66
N TYR A 86 -22.15 -11.83 6.68
CA TYR A 86 -21.88 -10.43 7.03
C TYR A 86 -21.11 -9.69 5.94
N SER A 87 -20.13 -10.36 5.33
CA SER A 87 -19.41 -9.82 4.18
C SER A 87 -20.32 -9.57 2.98
N GLN A 88 -21.26 -10.50 2.68
CA GLN A 88 -22.20 -10.31 1.57
C GLN A 88 -23.17 -9.15 1.85
N ILE A 89 -23.71 -9.03 3.06
CA ILE A 89 -24.57 -7.90 3.46
C ILE A 89 -23.82 -6.58 3.30
N SER A 90 -22.59 -6.52 3.78
CA SER A 90 -21.79 -5.29 3.70
C SER A 90 -21.44 -4.91 2.25
N LYS A 91 -21.08 -5.88 1.42
CA LYS A 91 -20.75 -5.66 0.00
C LYS A 91 -21.97 -5.25 -0.83
N SER A 92 -23.14 -5.80 -0.52
CA SER A 92 -24.40 -5.44 -1.19
C SER A 92 -24.93 -4.08 -0.77
N SER A 93 -24.45 -3.52 0.36
CA SER A 93 -24.94 -2.28 0.94
C SER A 93 -24.12 -1.07 0.54
N LYS A 94 -24.79 0.00 0.10
CA LYS A 94 -24.24 1.36 0.03
C LYS A 94 -24.26 2.07 1.37
N LEU A 95 -25.08 1.58 2.33
CA LEU A 95 -25.23 2.15 3.65
C LEU A 95 -24.13 1.68 4.60
N PRO A 96 -23.76 2.47 5.60
CA PRO A 96 -22.86 2.04 6.65
C PRO A 96 -23.48 0.91 7.48
N VAL A 97 -22.69 -0.14 7.69
CA VAL A 97 -23.08 -1.32 8.46
C VAL A 97 -22.37 -1.28 9.80
N PHE A 98 -23.15 -1.26 10.88
CA PHE A 98 -22.66 -1.31 12.25
C PHE A 98 -22.98 -2.67 12.87
N GLY A 99 -22.04 -3.22 13.63
CA GLY A 99 -22.19 -4.53 14.23
C GLY A 99 -21.94 -4.53 15.73
N VAL A 100 -22.25 -5.67 16.35
CA VAL A 100 -21.99 -5.94 17.79
C VAL A 100 -20.86 -6.94 17.98
N VAL A 101 -20.31 -7.53 16.92
CA VAL A 101 -19.24 -8.53 16.94
C VAL A 101 -18.00 -7.95 16.28
N GLY A 102 -16.86 -7.95 17.00
CA GLY A 102 -15.65 -7.27 16.58
C GLY A 102 -14.82 -7.98 15.51
N GLU A 103 -15.00 -9.28 15.31
CA GLU A 103 -14.13 -10.12 14.49
C GLU A 103 -14.01 -9.71 13.01
N ALA A 104 -15.03 -9.07 12.47
CA ALA A 104 -15.08 -8.71 11.05
C ALA A 104 -14.79 -7.22 10.77
N ILE A 105 -14.33 -6.44 11.76
CA ILE A 105 -14.09 -5.00 11.59
C ILE A 105 -12.79 -4.74 10.81
N GLU A 106 -11.76 -5.53 11.04
CA GLU A 106 -10.45 -5.39 10.38
C GLU A 106 -10.57 -5.68 8.88
N ASP A 107 -11.34 -6.68 8.52
CA ASP A 107 -11.60 -7.09 7.14
C ASP A 107 -12.52 -6.13 6.38
N GLY A 108 -13.01 -5.08 7.05
CA GLY A 108 -13.88 -4.07 6.44
C GLY A 108 -15.33 -4.53 6.24
N VAL A 109 -15.77 -5.57 6.93
CA VAL A 109 -17.17 -6.02 6.89
C VAL A 109 -18.07 -4.99 7.60
N PHE A 110 -17.63 -4.47 8.75
CA PHE A 110 -18.34 -3.42 9.44
C PHE A 110 -17.72 -2.06 9.21
N THR A 111 -18.57 -1.04 9.12
CA THR A 111 -18.15 0.36 9.16
C THR A 111 -17.68 0.73 10.57
N GLY A 112 -18.37 0.22 11.61
CA GLY A 112 -17.99 0.41 13.00
C GLY A 112 -18.91 -0.32 13.96
N GLY A 113 -18.58 -0.21 15.25
CA GLY A 113 -19.36 -0.77 16.35
C GLY A 113 -18.65 -0.61 17.67
N TYR A 114 -19.37 -0.87 18.77
CA TYR A 114 -18.78 -0.93 20.11
C TYR A 114 -18.40 -2.37 20.40
N PHE A 115 -17.12 -2.62 20.60
CA PHE A 115 -16.58 -3.93 20.87
C PHE A 115 -15.66 -3.90 22.08
N MET A 116 -15.53 -5.04 22.76
CA MET A 116 -14.43 -5.28 23.70
C MET A 116 -13.15 -5.57 22.90
N PRO A 117 -11.97 -5.14 23.37
CA PRO A 117 -10.70 -5.55 22.74
C PRO A 117 -10.61 -7.08 22.64
N GLN A 118 -10.01 -7.60 21.58
CA GLN A 118 -9.95 -9.06 21.34
C GLN A 118 -9.26 -9.84 22.47
N ASN A 119 -8.21 -9.26 23.07
CA ASN A 119 -7.49 -9.87 24.19
C ASN A 119 -8.24 -9.75 25.52
N PHE A 120 -9.26 -8.91 25.61
CA PHE A 120 -9.97 -8.62 26.86
C PHE A 120 -10.51 -9.86 27.54
N TRP A 121 -11.21 -10.72 26.81
CA TRP A 121 -11.81 -11.93 27.37
C TRP A 121 -10.75 -12.93 27.84
N GLY A 122 -9.63 -13.05 27.11
CA GLY A 122 -8.50 -13.87 27.53
C GLY A 122 -7.88 -13.38 28.84
N GLU A 123 -7.65 -12.07 28.95
CA GLU A 123 -7.11 -11.46 30.18
C GLU A 123 -8.05 -11.64 31.38
N GLN A 124 -9.36 -11.47 31.16
CA GLN A 124 -10.34 -11.68 32.24
C GLN A 124 -10.43 -13.15 32.64
N ALA A 125 -10.37 -14.08 31.68
CA ALA A 125 -10.36 -15.50 31.97
C ALA A 125 -9.14 -15.90 32.82
N VAL A 126 -7.96 -15.42 32.50
CA VAL A 126 -6.74 -15.66 33.31
C VAL A 126 -6.92 -15.14 34.73
N LYS A 127 -7.39 -13.88 34.89
CA LYS A 127 -7.65 -13.30 36.22
C LYS A 127 -8.66 -14.13 37.04
N LEU A 128 -9.70 -14.61 36.36
CA LEU A 128 -10.71 -15.47 37.03
C LEU A 128 -10.13 -16.81 37.46
N ILE A 129 -9.30 -17.44 36.63
CA ILE A 129 -8.61 -18.70 36.97
C ILE A 129 -7.69 -18.47 38.17
N GLU A 130 -6.91 -17.40 38.20
CA GLU A 130 -6.05 -17.07 39.34
C GLU A 130 -6.86 -16.83 40.64
N GLN A 131 -8.06 -16.24 40.54
CA GLN A 131 -8.94 -16.06 41.70
C GLN A 131 -9.49 -17.39 42.20
N VAL A 132 -9.93 -18.27 41.27
CA VAL A 132 -10.40 -19.59 41.62
C VAL A 132 -9.30 -20.42 42.30
N ASP A 133 -8.09 -20.36 41.78
CA ASP A 133 -6.94 -21.08 42.35
C ASP A 133 -6.64 -20.61 43.78
N LYS A 134 -6.63 -19.30 44.01
CA LYS A 134 -6.41 -18.72 45.34
C LYS A 134 -7.54 -19.08 46.36
N LEU A 135 -8.76 -19.13 45.90
CA LEU A 135 -9.92 -19.36 46.76
C LEU A 135 -10.32 -20.87 46.91
N GLY A 136 -9.69 -21.71 46.06
CA GLY A 136 -10.02 -23.17 46.00
C GLY A 136 -11.42 -23.47 45.45
N SER A 137 -12.21 -22.46 45.12
CA SER A 137 -13.57 -22.60 44.61
C SER A 137 -14.08 -21.37 43.90
N ALA A 138 -14.88 -21.55 42.85
CA ALA A 138 -15.59 -20.49 42.15
C ALA A 138 -16.86 -19.97 42.86
N LYS A 139 -17.32 -20.68 43.94
CA LYS A 139 -18.61 -20.39 44.60
C LYS A 139 -18.70 -18.99 45.24
N HIS A 140 -17.58 -18.40 45.57
CA HIS A 140 -17.48 -17.08 46.21
C HIS A 140 -17.10 -15.94 45.25
N ILE A 141 -17.04 -16.23 43.97
CA ILE A 141 -16.72 -15.20 42.95
C ILE A 141 -18.03 -14.65 42.41
N GLU A 142 -18.26 -13.37 42.65
CA GLU A 142 -19.43 -12.70 42.11
C GLU A 142 -19.32 -12.49 40.60
N PRO A 143 -20.41 -12.61 39.85
CA PRO A 143 -20.42 -12.31 38.41
C PRO A 143 -20.00 -10.89 38.14
N SER A 144 -19.03 -10.67 37.26
CA SER A 144 -18.54 -9.34 36.88
C SER A 144 -19.24 -8.87 35.61
N ILE A 145 -19.71 -7.61 35.62
CA ILE A 145 -20.27 -6.93 34.44
C ILE A 145 -19.24 -5.98 33.90
N TYR A 146 -18.76 -6.25 32.70
CA TYR A 146 -17.78 -5.40 32.03
C TYR A 146 -18.47 -4.43 31.07
N ARG A 147 -18.09 -3.13 31.15
CA ARG A 147 -18.66 -2.06 30.33
C ARG A 147 -17.63 -1.30 29.49
N ASP A 148 -16.41 -1.81 29.42
CA ASP A 148 -15.26 -1.13 28.83
C ASP A 148 -15.18 -1.34 27.30
N SER A 149 -16.34 -1.31 26.63
CA SER A 149 -16.36 -1.34 25.16
C SER A 149 -15.87 -0.03 24.57
N VAL A 150 -15.04 -0.14 23.55
CA VAL A 150 -14.52 0.99 22.79
C VAL A 150 -15.15 1.01 21.41
N PHE A 151 -15.37 2.18 20.84
CA PHE A 151 -15.85 2.27 19.47
C PHE A 151 -14.72 1.94 18.49
N HIS A 152 -14.96 0.96 17.65
CA HIS A 152 -14.07 0.55 16.59
C HIS A 152 -14.63 1.00 15.25
N VAL A 153 -13.75 1.43 14.32
CA VAL A 153 -14.16 1.86 12.99
C VAL A 153 -13.15 1.40 11.95
N ASN A 154 -13.64 0.86 10.84
CA ASN A 154 -12.83 0.62 9.65
C ASN A 154 -12.88 1.89 8.79
N TRP A 155 -11.76 2.61 8.71
CA TRP A 155 -11.69 3.89 8.01
C TRP A 155 -11.95 3.76 6.51
N LYS A 156 -11.44 2.71 5.86
CA LYS A 156 -11.69 2.49 4.43
C LYS A 156 -13.20 2.37 4.17
N ASN A 157 -13.87 1.49 4.90
CA ASN A 157 -15.31 1.27 4.78
C ASN A 157 -16.12 2.54 5.13
N ALA A 158 -15.72 3.28 6.17
CA ALA A 158 -16.37 4.52 6.59
C ALA A 158 -16.21 5.62 5.53
N SER A 159 -15.02 5.79 4.95
CA SER A 159 -14.75 6.82 3.94
C SER A 159 -15.48 6.54 2.62
N GLU A 160 -15.57 5.28 2.19
CA GLU A 160 -16.34 4.86 1.02
C GLU A 160 -17.84 5.18 1.17
N ARG A 161 -18.34 5.23 2.40
CA ARG A 161 -19.74 5.58 2.74
C ARG A 161 -19.90 7.02 3.21
N SER A 162 -18.98 7.91 2.81
CA SER A 162 -19.03 9.36 3.06
C SER A 162 -19.08 9.76 4.54
N ILE A 163 -18.60 8.91 5.46
CA ILE A 163 -18.50 9.25 6.88
C ILE A 163 -17.29 10.15 7.09
N LYS A 164 -17.51 11.33 7.68
CA LYS A 164 -16.45 12.29 7.97
C LYS A 164 -15.64 11.85 9.19
N ARG A 165 -14.33 12.05 9.14
CA ARG A 165 -13.45 11.74 10.27
C ARG A 165 -13.79 12.49 11.55
N SER A 166 -14.30 13.72 11.42
CA SER A 166 -14.74 14.56 12.55
C SER A 166 -15.95 14.00 13.29
N SER A 167 -16.74 13.12 12.66
CA SER A 167 -17.90 12.48 13.26
C SER A 167 -17.58 11.18 14.00
N ILE A 168 -16.32 10.70 13.92
CA ILE A 168 -15.86 9.51 14.64
C ILE A 168 -15.50 9.89 16.07
N PRO A 169 -15.97 9.15 17.11
CA PRO A 169 -15.63 9.40 18.50
C PRO A 169 -14.12 9.47 18.75
N LYS A 170 -13.65 10.39 19.57
CA LYS A 170 -12.21 10.67 19.78
C LYS A 170 -11.41 9.47 20.30
N LYS A 171 -12.03 8.61 21.11
CA LYS A 171 -11.39 7.42 21.70
C LYS A 171 -11.55 6.15 20.85
N SER A 172 -11.89 6.28 19.57
CA SER A 172 -12.12 5.13 18.69
C SER A 172 -10.83 4.46 18.27
N VAL A 173 -10.85 3.14 18.18
CA VAL A 173 -9.83 2.35 17.49
C VAL A 173 -10.12 2.38 16.00
N ILE A 174 -9.16 2.83 15.19
CA ILE A 174 -9.36 3.03 13.75
C ILE A 174 -8.48 2.06 12.98
N TYR A 175 -9.11 1.19 12.20
CA TYR A 175 -8.47 0.21 11.31
C TYR A 175 -8.39 0.73 9.87
N ALA A 176 -7.54 0.11 9.05
CA ALA A 176 -7.40 0.35 7.61
C ALA A 176 -7.17 1.84 7.24
N ARG A 177 -6.35 2.55 8.01
CA ARG A 177 -5.90 3.89 7.65
C ARG A 177 -4.94 3.82 6.47
N PRO A 178 -4.96 4.78 5.54
CA PRO A 178 -4.02 4.81 4.41
C PRO A 178 -2.54 4.74 4.82
N LEU A 179 -2.22 5.34 5.98
CA LEU A 179 -0.86 5.36 6.53
C LEU A 179 -0.48 4.09 7.31
N ASP A 180 -1.43 3.23 7.64
CA ASP A 180 -1.14 1.99 8.38
C ASP A 180 -0.30 1.03 7.53
N PHE A 181 -0.49 1.03 6.21
CA PHE A 181 0.36 0.30 5.28
C PHE A 181 1.84 0.76 5.38
N LEU A 182 2.08 2.07 5.36
CA LEU A 182 3.44 2.63 5.48
C LEU A 182 4.07 2.33 6.83
N ARG A 183 3.28 2.28 7.91
CA ARG A 183 3.77 1.91 9.23
C ARG A 183 4.09 0.42 9.34
N LYS A 184 3.21 -0.42 8.81
CA LYS A 184 3.35 -1.89 8.85
C LYS A 184 4.58 -2.37 8.07
N PHE A 185 4.87 -1.73 6.93
CA PHE A 185 5.97 -2.10 6.04
C PHE A 185 7.10 -1.06 6.04
N LYS A 186 7.26 -0.31 7.15
CA LYS A 186 8.27 0.76 7.25
C LYS A 186 9.69 0.25 7.00
N GLU A 187 10.05 -0.87 7.60
CA GLU A 187 11.40 -1.43 7.50
C GLU A 187 11.66 -1.95 6.08
N GLU A 188 10.71 -2.64 5.49
CA GLU A 188 10.79 -3.15 4.13
C GLU A 188 10.89 -2.01 3.10
N ILE A 189 10.12 -0.95 3.28
CA ILE A 189 10.17 0.24 2.42
C ILE A 189 11.53 0.92 2.51
N ILE A 190 12.12 1.03 3.72
CA ILE A 190 13.45 1.60 3.92
C ILE A 190 14.52 0.72 3.24
N ILE A 191 14.44 -0.60 3.38
CA ILE A 191 15.39 -1.54 2.75
C ILE A 191 15.31 -1.44 1.23
N VAL A 192 14.12 -1.55 0.65
CA VAL A 192 13.92 -1.46 -0.80
C VAL A 192 14.35 -0.09 -1.33
N GLY A 193 14.01 0.98 -0.62
CA GLY A 193 14.42 2.34 -0.96
C GLY A 193 15.95 2.53 -0.95
N SER A 194 16.64 1.99 0.05
CA SER A 194 18.11 2.07 0.11
C SER A 194 18.79 1.26 -0.99
N ILE A 195 18.30 0.07 -1.31
CA ILE A 195 18.79 -0.72 -2.45
C ILE A 195 18.61 0.06 -3.76
N PHE A 196 17.46 0.66 -3.96
CA PHE A 196 17.20 1.46 -5.17
C PHE A 196 18.14 2.65 -5.29
N ILE A 197 18.42 3.36 -4.19
CA ILE A 197 19.37 4.49 -4.16
C ILE A 197 20.79 4.01 -4.51
N ILE A 198 21.24 2.89 -3.95
CA ILE A 198 22.56 2.31 -4.24
C ILE A 198 22.68 1.96 -5.72
N LEU A 199 21.68 1.31 -6.29
CA LEU A 199 21.65 0.96 -7.72
C LEU A 199 21.65 2.22 -8.61
N LEU A 200 20.94 3.26 -8.22
CA LEU A 200 20.92 4.52 -8.94
C LEU A 200 22.31 5.18 -8.95
N ILE A 201 22.97 5.21 -7.78
CA ILE A 201 24.34 5.75 -7.67
C ILE A 201 25.31 4.93 -8.53
N ALA A 202 25.24 3.60 -8.46
CA ALA A 202 26.07 2.72 -9.29
C ALA A 202 25.84 2.98 -10.80
N ALA A 203 24.59 3.10 -11.23
CA ALA A 203 24.25 3.42 -12.62
C ALA A 203 24.83 4.77 -13.06
N ILE A 204 24.77 5.79 -12.22
CA ILE A 204 25.35 7.12 -12.49
C ILE A 204 26.88 7.03 -12.62
N LEU A 205 27.54 6.28 -11.74
CA LEU A 205 29.00 6.09 -11.79
C LEU A 205 29.43 5.34 -13.06
N VAL A 206 28.75 4.28 -13.44
CA VAL A 206 28.99 3.53 -14.68
C VAL A 206 28.78 4.44 -15.91
N PHE A 207 27.71 5.21 -15.92
CA PHE A 207 27.44 6.14 -17.00
C PHE A 207 28.52 7.23 -17.15
N ARG A 208 28.98 7.80 -16.03
CA ARG A 208 30.10 8.75 -16.04
C ARG A 208 31.39 8.13 -16.56
N SER A 209 31.72 6.91 -16.08
CA SER A 209 32.89 6.15 -16.57
C SER A 209 32.79 5.89 -18.08
N TYR A 210 31.65 5.49 -18.57
CA TYR A 210 31.39 5.31 -20.01
C TYR A 210 31.66 6.60 -20.81
N LEU A 211 31.17 7.74 -20.35
CA LEU A 211 31.40 9.03 -21.01
C LEU A 211 32.88 9.43 -21.03
N GLN A 212 33.59 9.16 -19.91
CA GLN A 212 35.04 9.44 -19.83
C GLN A 212 35.84 8.56 -20.80
N VAL A 213 35.54 7.23 -20.85
CA VAL A 213 36.21 6.32 -21.80
C VAL A 213 35.93 6.72 -23.24
N ARG A 214 34.69 7.11 -23.56
CA ARG A 214 34.31 7.59 -24.87
C ARG A 214 35.10 8.86 -25.26
N ALA A 215 35.17 9.85 -24.37
CA ALA A 215 35.91 11.07 -24.58
C ALA A 215 37.45 10.83 -24.77
N SER A 216 38.01 9.91 -23.98
CA SER A 216 39.41 9.50 -24.09
C SER A 216 39.71 8.81 -25.40
N ARG A 217 38.82 7.93 -25.89
CA ARG A 217 38.98 7.29 -27.21
C ARG A 217 39.00 8.32 -28.37
N ILE A 218 38.10 9.30 -28.34
CA ILE A 218 38.05 10.36 -29.36
C ILE A 218 39.37 11.14 -29.36
N ARG A 219 39.88 11.55 -28.19
CA ARG A 219 41.15 12.24 -28.04
C ARG A 219 42.33 11.40 -28.56
N LEU A 220 42.32 10.11 -28.29
CA LEU A 220 43.36 9.21 -28.77
C LEU A 220 43.36 9.10 -30.29
N MET A 221 42.20 8.95 -30.92
CA MET A 221 42.06 8.94 -32.39
C MET A 221 42.54 10.24 -33.03
N ASP A 222 42.20 11.39 -32.46
CA ASP A 222 42.68 12.68 -32.95
C ASP A 222 44.20 12.81 -32.82
N SER A 223 44.77 12.31 -31.70
CA SER A 223 46.24 12.32 -31.50
C SER A 223 46.96 11.43 -32.49
N GLU A 224 46.43 10.21 -32.76
CA GLU A 224 46.94 9.27 -33.75
C GLU A 224 46.90 9.91 -35.16
N ASP A 225 45.81 10.54 -35.56
CA ASP A 225 45.69 11.18 -36.87
C ASP A 225 46.71 12.34 -37.02
N ASN A 226 46.88 13.13 -35.97
CA ASN A 226 47.89 14.21 -35.96
C ASN A 226 49.31 13.64 -36.02
N LEU A 227 49.62 12.53 -35.38
CA LEU A 227 50.91 11.86 -35.45
C LEU A 227 51.17 11.31 -36.85
N PHE A 228 50.20 10.68 -37.49
CA PHE A 228 50.31 10.21 -38.87
C PHE A 228 50.57 11.33 -39.85
N LYS A 229 49.86 12.47 -39.70
CA LYS A 229 50.09 13.67 -40.54
C LYS A 229 51.50 14.25 -40.38
N ALA A 230 52.00 14.31 -39.13
CA ALA A 230 53.32 14.79 -38.82
C ALA A 230 54.42 13.84 -39.41
N LEU A 231 54.24 12.53 -39.25
CA LEU A 231 55.14 11.52 -39.80
C LEU A 231 55.20 11.60 -41.33
N ARG A 232 54.08 11.70 -42.01
CA ARG A 232 53.98 11.83 -43.45
C ARG A 232 54.70 13.08 -43.97
N LYS A 233 54.50 14.22 -43.28
CA LYS A 233 55.20 15.48 -43.60
C LYS A 233 56.72 15.36 -43.43
N SER A 234 57.18 14.69 -42.37
CA SER A 234 58.60 14.43 -42.14
C SER A 234 59.22 13.55 -43.26
N GLN A 235 58.55 12.42 -43.59
CA GLN A 235 59.00 11.56 -44.67
C GLN A 235 59.07 12.24 -46.02
N GLU A 236 58.10 13.10 -46.34
CA GLU A 236 58.09 13.87 -47.57
C GLU A 236 59.23 14.87 -47.59
N SER A 237 59.51 15.56 -46.47
CA SER A 237 60.66 16.47 -46.33
C SER A 237 61.99 15.74 -46.53
N ASP A 238 62.15 14.55 -45.94
CA ASP A 238 63.38 13.76 -46.09
C ASP A 238 63.57 13.24 -47.51
N ARG A 239 62.47 12.88 -48.18
CA ARG A 239 62.52 12.52 -49.63
C ARG A 239 62.91 13.66 -50.48
N LEU A 240 62.36 14.89 -50.25
CA LEU A 240 62.71 16.07 -50.97
C LEU A 240 64.20 16.52 -50.78
N LYS A 241 64.70 16.40 -49.53
CA LYS A 241 66.09 16.60 -49.17
C LYS A 241 67.02 15.67 -49.93
N SER A 242 66.67 14.34 -49.92
CA SER A 242 67.47 13.36 -50.63
C SER A 242 67.48 13.53 -52.14
N ALA A 243 66.33 13.90 -52.74
CA ALA A 243 66.24 14.22 -54.17
C ALA A 243 67.01 15.47 -54.49
N PHE A 244 66.94 16.50 -53.66
CA PHE A 244 67.75 17.76 -53.84
C PHE A 244 69.23 17.45 -53.76
N LEU A 245 69.75 16.71 -52.79
CA LEU A 245 71.14 16.35 -52.66
C LEU A 245 71.64 15.51 -53.86
N ALA A 246 70.80 14.56 -54.34
CA ALA A 246 71.14 13.76 -55.54
C ALA A 246 71.27 14.65 -56.79
N ASN A 247 70.32 15.56 -57.02
CA ASN A 247 70.36 16.49 -58.17
C ASN A 247 71.52 17.41 -58.03
N MET A 248 71.81 18.01 -56.88
CA MET A 248 72.97 18.89 -56.65
C MET A 248 74.27 18.17 -56.87
N SER A 249 74.39 16.90 -56.42
CA SER A 249 75.56 16.07 -56.65
C SER A 249 75.83 15.88 -58.17
N HIS A 250 74.75 15.68 -58.94
CA HIS A 250 74.81 15.53 -60.36
C HIS A 250 75.22 16.88 -61.07
N GLU A 251 74.58 17.96 -60.65
CA GLU A 251 74.85 19.24 -61.21
C GLU A 251 76.25 19.79 -60.86
N ILE A 252 76.83 19.43 -59.74
CA ILE A 252 78.20 19.75 -59.34
C ILE A 252 79.22 18.88 -60.07
N ARG A 253 78.87 17.53 -60.18
CA ARG A 253 79.81 16.59 -60.85
C ARG A 253 80.05 16.92 -62.33
N THR A 254 79.02 17.37 -63.06
CA THR A 254 79.10 17.67 -64.49
C THR A 254 80.12 18.76 -64.79
N PRO A 255 80.06 19.97 -64.18
CA PRO A 255 81.04 21.03 -64.44
C PRO A 255 82.44 20.64 -63.88
N LEU A 256 82.48 19.94 -62.73
CA LEU A 256 83.73 19.48 -62.13
C LEU A 256 84.48 18.48 -63.02
N ASN A 257 83.78 17.52 -63.62
CA ASN A 257 84.36 16.62 -64.61
C ASN A 257 84.81 17.34 -65.90
N SER A 258 84.08 18.34 -66.30
CA SER A 258 84.50 19.21 -67.44
C SER A 258 85.77 19.99 -67.14
N ILE A 259 85.92 20.55 -65.94
CA ILE A 259 87.15 21.27 -65.52
C ILE A 259 88.32 20.29 -65.41
N LEU A 260 88.09 19.10 -64.80
CA LEU A 260 89.14 18.08 -64.72
C LEU A 260 89.57 17.54 -66.07
N GLY A 261 88.61 17.33 -66.99
CA GLY A 261 88.96 16.91 -68.37
C GLY A 261 89.69 17.97 -69.14
N PHE A 262 89.44 19.26 -68.94
CA PHE A 262 90.22 20.34 -69.54
C PHE A 262 91.61 20.48 -68.90
N SER A 263 91.79 20.18 -67.62
CA SER A 263 93.09 20.23 -66.94
C SER A 263 94.03 19.08 -67.30
N GLU A 264 93.49 17.92 -67.78
CA GLU A 264 94.29 16.83 -68.30
C GLU A 264 94.75 17.04 -69.74
N LEU A 265 94.21 18.04 -70.41
CA LEU A 265 94.59 18.43 -71.82
C LEU A 265 95.57 19.55 -71.89
N LEU A 266 96.02 20.15 -70.83
CA LEU A 266 97.10 21.15 -70.74
C LEU A 266 98.39 20.55 -70.21
#